data_36542e7393088d108f0dcad473bedbf2
#
_entry.id   36542e7393088d108f0dcad473bedbf2
#
_cell.length_a   1.000
_cell.length_b   1.000
_cell.length_c   1.000
_cell.angle_alpha   90.00
_cell.angle_beta   90.00
_cell.angle_gamma   90.00
#
_symmetry.space_group_name_H-M   'P 1'
#
loop_
_entity.id
_entity.type
_entity.pdbx_description
1 polymer ?
#
loop_
_entity_poly.entity_id
_entity_poly.type
_entity_poly.pdbx_seq_one_letter_code
_entity_poly.pdbx_strand_id
1 'polypeptide(L)'
;IAADQAVQQSGLNSNGVDKKRIGVIIGSGIGGIDTMTHNHSRLLKSPRRVSPLFIPMMISDIAPGHVSIKYGFKGPNYGVVSACATATHAIGNAFRMIKYGDADAIVAGGTEASVVPISVAGFANMRALSQNCDNPTEASRPFDADRDGFVLSEGAGMLVIESEEHALKR
;
A
#
# COMPACT_ATOMS: atom_id res chain seq x y z
N ILE A 1 -10.29 2.21 3.39
CA ILE A 1 -11.11 1.05 3.87
C ILE A 1 -10.23 0.14 4.74
N ALA A 2 -9.20 -0.55 4.22
CA ALA A 2 -8.41 -1.50 5.00
C ALA A 2 -7.79 -0.88 6.27
N ALA A 3 -7.22 0.34 6.17
CA ALA A 3 -6.71 1.07 7.32
C ALA A 3 -7.82 1.43 8.33
N ASP A 4 -9.02 1.76 7.84
CA ASP A 4 -10.15 2.04 8.73
C ASP A 4 -10.57 0.81 9.52
N GLN A 5 -10.63 -0.34 8.86
CA GLN A 5 -10.93 -1.61 9.53
C GLN A 5 -9.88 -1.94 10.59
N ALA A 6 -8.58 -1.83 10.26
CA ALA A 6 -7.50 -2.10 11.20
C ALA A 6 -7.53 -1.16 12.42
N VAL A 7 -7.71 0.15 12.18
CA VAL A 7 -7.78 1.15 13.26
C VAL A 7 -9.01 0.95 14.14
N GLN A 8 -10.17 0.62 13.56
CA GLN A 8 -11.39 0.32 14.33
C GLN A 8 -11.26 -0.96 15.15
N GLN A 9 -10.78 -2.04 14.54
CA GLN A 9 -10.60 -3.33 15.23
C GLN A 9 -9.60 -3.24 16.39
N SER A 10 -8.53 -2.47 16.21
CA SER A 10 -7.53 -2.29 17.25
C SER A 10 -7.95 -1.34 18.37
N GLY A 11 -9.00 -0.54 18.17
CA GLY A 11 -9.39 0.51 19.12
C GLY A 11 -8.39 1.67 19.22
N LEU A 12 -7.45 1.79 18.27
CA LEU A 12 -6.36 2.79 18.32
C LEU A 12 -6.85 4.25 18.20
N ASN A 13 -8.10 4.46 17.76
CA ASN A 13 -8.70 5.79 17.71
C ASN A 13 -9.49 6.16 18.98
N SER A 14 -9.33 5.42 20.09
CA SER A 14 -9.97 5.72 21.36
C SER A 14 -9.41 6.99 22.02
N ASN A 15 -10.17 7.55 22.98
CA ASN A 15 -9.71 8.68 23.78
C ASN A 15 -8.52 8.26 24.67
N GLY A 16 -7.57 9.17 24.84
CA GLY A 16 -6.41 8.96 25.72
C GLY A 16 -5.16 8.43 25.02
N VAL A 17 -5.23 8.09 23.74
CA VAL A 17 -4.06 7.66 22.96
C VAL A 17 -3.24 8.88 22.50
N ASP A 18 -1.94 8.88 22.76
CA ASP A 18 -1.05 9.95 22.27
C ASP A 18 -0.77 9.79 20.79
N LYS A 19 -1.49 10.55 19.98
CA LYS A 19 -1.38 10.54 18.51
C LYS A 19 0.01 10.93 17.99
N LYS A 20 0.87 11.57 18.80
CA LYS A 20 2.26 11.88 18.42
C LYS A 20 3.13 10.62 18.42
N ARG A 21 2.71 9.58 19.10
CA ARG A 21 3.41 8.29 19.21
C ARG A 21 2.85 7.24 18.26
N ILE A 22 1.86 7.59 17.41
CA ILE A 22 1.27 6.68 16.44
C ILE A 22 1.76 7.03 15.04
N GLY A 23 2.42 6.06 14.39
CA GLY A 23 2.93 6.17 13.03
C GLY A 23 2.05 5.49 11.99
N VAL A 24 2.36 5.76 10.71
CA VAL A 24 1.72 5.11 9.56
C VAL A 24 2.79 4.79 8.51
N ILE A 25 2.96 3.52 8.16
CA ILE A 25 3.92 3.05 7.17
C ILE A 25 3.20 2.16 6.18
N ILE A 26 2.86 2.68 5.01
CA ILE A 26 2.11 1.95 3.98
C ILE A 26 2.92 1.98 2.70
N GLY A 27 3.13 0.82 2.10
CA GLY A 27 3.85 0.71 0.86
C GLY A 27 2.96 0.46 -0.35
N SER A 28 3.44 0.88 -1.50
CA SER A 28 2.91 0.54 -2.83
C SER A 28 4.09 0.25 -3.74
N GLY A 29 4.05 -0.85 -4.49
CA GLY A 29 5.15 -1.26 -5.35
C GLY A 29 5.30 -0.38 -6.59
N ILE A 30 4.19 0.06 -7.15
CA ILE A 30 4.14 0.85 -8.39
C ILE A 30 3.62 2.27 -8.15
N GLY A 31 2.74 2.46 -7.18
CA GLY A 31 2.10 3.75 -6.91
C GLY A 31 1.02 4.10 -7.94
N GLY A 32 0.83 5.39 -8.20
CA GLY A 32 -0.26 5.90 -9.02
C GLY A 32 -0.05 5.75 -10.53
N ILE A 33 0.20 4.55 -11.03
CA ILE A 33 0.49 4.28 -12.45
C ILE A 33 -0.69 4.65 -13.36
N ASP A 34 -1.92 4.44 -12.93
CA ASP A 34 -3.12 4.86 -13.67
C ASP A 34 -3.14 6.39 -13.82
N THR A 35 -2.90 7.10 -12.73
CA THR A 35 -2.76 8.57 -12.72
C THR A 35 -1.66 9.03 -13.68
N MET A 36 -0.51 8.34 -13.68
CA MET A 36 0.61 8.63 -14.57
C MET A 36 0.22 8.48 -16.04
N THR A 37 -0.38 7.36 -16.41
CA THR A 37 -0.74 7.07 -17.81
C THR A 37 -1.82 8.02 -18.35
N HIS A 38 -2.83 8.32 -17.51
CA HIS A 38 -3.87 9.28 -17.86
C HIS A 38 -3.31 10.69 -18.06
N ASN A 39 -2.45 11.17 -17.17
CA ASN A 39 -1.87 12.50 -17.29
C ASN A 39 -0.84 12.57 -18.42
N HIS A 40 -0.09 11.50 -18.71
CA HIS A 40 0.77 11.43 -19.88
C HIS A 40 -0.04 11.59 -21.18
N SER A 41 -1.16 10.87 -21.30
CA SER A 41 -2.06 11.01 -22.46
C SER A 41 -2.64 12.42 -22.63
N ARG A 42 -2.88 13.12 -21.51
CA ARG A 42 -3.29 14.53 -21.53
C ARG A 42 -2.16 15.46 -21.92
N LEU A 43 -0.94 15.19 -21.45
CA LEU A 43 0.27 15.95 -21.77
C LEU A 43 0.53 15.96 -23.27
N LEU A 44 0.37 14.83 -23.95
CA LEU A 44 0.55 14.70 -25.40
C LEU A 44 -0.40 15.62 -26.20
N LYS A 45 -1.54 15.99 -25.62
CA LYS A 45 -2.48 16.95 -26.23
C LYS A 45 -2.13 18.39 -25.91
N SER A 46 -1.77 18.69 -24.66
CA SER A 46 -1.31 20.00 -24.20
C SER A 46 -0.82 19.92 -22.76
N PRO A 47 0.29 20.59 -22.41
CA PRO A 47 0.75 20.68 -20.99
C PRO A 47 -0.30 21.23 -20.04
N ARG A 48 -1.18 22.13 -20.51
CA ARG A 48 -2.24 22.74 -19.72
C ARG A 48 -3.34 21.76 -19.31
N ARG A 49 -3.38 20.57 -19.88
CA ARG A 49 -4.37 19.51 -19.56
C ARG A 49 -3.91 18.58 -18.46
N VAL A 50 -2.65 18.64 -18.04
CA VAL A 50 -2.16 17.86 -16.90
C VAL A 50 -2.86 18.34 -15.63
N SER A 51 -3.32 17.38 -14.82
CA SER A 51 -4.02 17.70 -13.56
C SER A 51 -3.09 18.44 -12.59
N PRO A 52 -3.53 19.51 -11.92
CA PRO A 52 -2.75 20.12 -10.83
C PRO A 52 -2.53 19.18 -9.66
N LEU A 53 -3.35 18.13 -9.52
CA LEU A 53 -3.21 17.09 -8.50
C LEU A 53 -2.39 15.88 -8.98
N PHE A 54 -1.74 15.97 -10.16
CA PHE A 54 -1.00 14.86 -10.74
C PHE A 54 0.03 14.29 -9.77
N ILE A 55 0.90 15.13 -9.23
CA ILE A 55 1.98 14.68 -8.35
C ILE A 55 1.43 14.04 -7.05
N PRO A 56 0.56 14.72 -6.26
CA PRO A 56 0.04 14.10 -5.05
C PRO A 56 -0.80 12.85 -5.27
N MET A 57 -1.40 12.66 -6.45
CA MET A 57 -2.14 11.44 -6.78
C MET A 57 -1.24 10.30 -7.29
N MET A 58 0.00 10.59 -7.69
CA MET A 58 0.91 9.62 -8.27
C MET A 58 1.87 9.01 -7.24
N ILE A 59 2.35 9.81 -6.29
CA ILE A 59 3.38 9.39 -5.34
C ILE A 59 2.87 8.31 -4.39
N SER A 60 3.69 7.29 -4.14
CA SER A 60 3.31 6.13 -3.30
C SER A 60 3.13 6.49 -1.83
N ASP A 61 3.74 7.58 -1.37
CA ASP A 61 3.67 8.01 0.02
C ASP A 61 2.38 8.76 0.40
N ILE A 62 1.52 9.03 -0.56
CA ILE A 62 0.22 9.65 -0.27
C ILE A 62 -0.71 8.75 0.56
N ALA A 63 -0.58 7.44 0.44
CA ALA A 63 -1.41 6.50 1.18
C ALA A 63 -1.21 6.61 2.71
N PRO A 64 0.02 6.54 3.26
CA PRO A 64 0.23 6.82 4.69
C PRO A 64 -0.16 8.25 5.07
N GLY A 65 0.06 9.24 4.21
CA GLY A 65 -0.35 10.63 4.41
C GLY A 65 -1.85 10.77 4.63
N HIS A 66 -2.67 10.16 3.79
CA HIS A 66 -4.14 10.18 3.93
C HIS A 66 -4.62 9.54 5.23
N VAL A 67 -4.06 8.41 5.63
CA VAL A 67 -4.41 7.75 6.90
C VAL A 67 -4.03 8.64 8.07
N SER A 68 -2.84 9.22 8.05
CA SER A 68 -2.34 10.13 9.08
C SER A 68 -3.23 11.35 9.25
N ILE A 69 -3.60 12.01 8.15
CA ILE A 69 -4.51 13.16 8.15
C ILE A 69 -5.87 12.78 8.72
N LYS A 70 -6.43 11.65 8.26
CA LYS A 70 -7.76 11.20 8.67
C LYS A 70 -7.88 10.97 10.18
N TYR A 71 -6.88 10.35 10.79
CA TYR A 71 -6.90 9.98 12.21
C TYR A 71 -6.15 10.98 13.11
N GLY A 72 -5.43 11.92 12.51
CA GLY A 72 -4.60 12.87 13.24
C GLY A 72 -3.36 12.24 13.85
N PHE A 73 -2.86 11.12 13.29
CA PHE A 73 -1.63 10.47 13.73
C PHE A 73 -0.42 11.33 13.32
N LYS A 74 0.54 11.50 14.23
CA LYS A 74 1.65 12.45 14.10
C LYS A 74 3.02 11.83 14.34
N GLY A 75 3.07 10.52 14.50
CA GLY A 75 4.30 9.75 14.56
C GLY A 75 4.94 9.57 13.18
N PRO A 76 5.91 8.65 13.03
CA PRO A 76 6.59 8.39 11.76
C PRO A 76 5.59 8.13 10.63
N ASN A 77 5.78 8.81 9.48
CA ASN A 77 4.88 8.69 8.33
C ASN A 77 5.67 8.67 7.03
N TYR A 78 5.67 7.56 6.32
CA TYR A 78 6.34 7.44 5.03
C TYR A 78 5.88 6.20 4.25
N GLY A 79 6.12 6.22 2.93
CA GLY A 79 5.94 5.10 2.04
C GLY A 79 7.18 4.21 1.94
N VAL A 80 6.99 2.91 1.74
CA VAL A 80 8.04 1.94 1.43
C VAL A 80 7.83 1.42 0.02
N VAL A 81 8.92 1.21 -0.71
CA VAL A 81 8.88 0.62 -2.05
C VAL A 81 9.95 -0.45 -2.17
N SER A 82 9.56 -1.68 -2.39
CA SER A 82 10.45 -2.83 -2.63
C SER A 82 9.73 -3.93 -3.42
N ALA A 83 9.03 -3.51 -4.48
CA ALA A 83 8.26 -4.39 -5.36
C ALA A 83 7.32 -5.33 -4.55
N CYS A 84 7.32 -6.64 -4.83
CA CYS A 84 6.44 -7.63 -4.15
C CYS A 84 6.69 -7.73 -2.63
N ALA A 85 7.86 -7.32 -2.13
CA ALA A 85 8.21 -7.34 -0.71
C ALA A 85 7.79 -6.08 0.06
N THR A 86 7.18 -5.12 -0.61
CA THR A 86 6.87 -3.79 -0.07
C THR A 86 6.10 -3.83 1.25
N ALA A 87 4.98 -4.58 1.30
CA ALA A 87 4.17 -4.68 2.51
C ALA A 87 4.93 -5.34 3.67
N THR A 88 5.71 -6.39 3.37
CA THR A 88 6.55 -7.07 4.36
C THR A 88 7.60 -6.12 4.94
N HIS A 89 8.24 -5.31 4.11
CA HIS A 89 9.19 -4.31 4.57
C HIS A 89 8.53 -3.19 5.38
N ALA A 90 7.33 -2.74 5.01
CA ALA A 90 6.57 -1.78 5.81
C ALA A 90 6.29 -2.31 7.22
N ILE A 91 5.84 -3.56 7.33
CA ILE A 91 5.59 -4.24 8.61
C ILE A 91 6.90 -4.42 9.41
N GLY A 92 7.97 -4.84 8.76
CA GLY A 92 9.28 -5.01 9.39
C GLY A 92 9.86 -3.70 9.93
N ASN A 93 9.71 -2.61 9.18
CA ASN A 93 10.11 -1.27 9.63
C ASN A 93 9.29 -0.81 10.84
N ALA A 94 7.96 -1.00 10.79
CA ALA A 94 7.06 -0.69 11.90
C ALA A 94 7.45 -1.44 13.18
N PHE A 95 7.70 -2.75 13.06
CA PHE A 95 8.19 -3.56 14.19
C PHE A 95 9.47 -3.00 14.80
N ARG A 96 10.46 -2.65 13.95
CA ARG A 96 11.74 -2.12 14.44
C ARG A 96 11.57 -0.77 15.13
N MET A 97 10.77 0.14 14.58
CA MET A 97 10.53 1.45 15.19
C MET A 97 9.86 1.35 16.56
N ILE A 98 8.89 0.45 16.71
CA ILE A 98 8.26 0.20 18.01
C ILE A 98 9.26 -0.43 18.97
N LYS A 99 10.02 -1.43 18.51
CA LYS A 99 11.05 -2.10 19.34
C LYS A 99 12.12 -1.13 19.85
N TYR A 100 12.49 -0.12 19.09
CA TYR A 100 13.50 0.87 19.47
C TYR A 100 12.90 2.13 20.12
N GLY A 101 11.58 2.18 20.31
CA GLY A 101 10.91 3.27 21.02
C GLY A 101 10.65 4.53 20.19
N ASP A 102 10.74 4.46 18.87
CA ASP A 102 10.42 5.60 17.98
C ASP A 102 8.92 5.86 17.91
N ALA A 103 8.11 4.83 18.09
CA ALA A 103 6.64 4.89 18.13
C ALA A 103 6.09 3.87 19.12
N ASP A 104 4.87 4.07 19.59
CA ASP A 104 4.17 3.12 20.45
C ASP A 104 3.24 2.21 19.67
N ALA A 105 2.66 2.73 18.59
CA ALA A 105 1.87 1.96 17.63
C ALA A 105 2.08 2.48 16.20
N ILE A 106 1.95 1.58 15.22
CA ILE A 106 2.06 1.92 13.80
C ILE A 106 0.99 1.15 13.00
N VAL A 107 0.26 1.87 12.15
CA VAL A 107 -0.55 1.27 11.09
C VAL A 107 0.39 0.93 9.93
N ALA A 108 0.55 -0.34 9.62
CA ALA A 108 1.51 -0.80 8.63
C ALA A 108 0.88 -1.79 7.64
N GLY A 109 1.33 -1.77 6.40
CA GLY A 109 0.86 -2.69 5.39
C GLY A 109 1.19 -2.26 3.98
N GLY A 110 0.42 -2.74 3.02
CA GLY A 110 0.58 -2.41 1.62
C GLY A 110 -0.74 -2.29 0.87
N THR A 111 -0.68 -1.57 -0.23
CA THR A 111 -1.81 -1.39 -1.15
C THR A 111 -1.29 -1.30 -2.57
N GLU A 112 -2.00 -1.89 -3.52
CA GLU A 112 -1.69 -1.78 -4.93
C GLU A 112 -2.98 -1.76 -5.75
N ALA A 113 -3.06 -0.86 -6.74
CA ALA A 113 -4.15 -0.76 -7.70
C ALA A 113 -3.55 -0.50 -9.10
N SER A 114 -2.94 -1.54 -9.66
CA SER A 114 -2.13 -1.44 -10.88
C SER A 114 -2.63 -2.32 -12.03
N VAL A 115 -3.87 -2.81 -11.99
CA VAL A 115 -4.48 -3.56 -13.11
C VAL A 115 -4.93 -2.58 -14.19
N VAL A 116 -3.95 -2.06 -14.91
CA VAL A 116 -4.14 -1.10 -16.01
C VAL A 116 -3.39 -1.59 -17.26
N PRO A 117 -3.78 -1.17 -18.47
CA PRO A 117 -3.23 -1.72 -19.72
C PRO A 117 -1.71 -1.74 -19.80
N ILE A 118 -1.04 -0.69 -19.34
CA ILE A 118 0.43 -0.61 -19.39
C ILE A 118 1.10 -1.64 -18.45
N SER A 119 0.54 -1.87 -17.29
CA SER A 119 1.06 -2.85 -16.33
C SER A 119 0.85 -4.28 -16.84
N VAL A 120 -0.35 -4.56 -17.37
CA VAL A 120 -0.66 -5.86 -17.99
C VAL A 120 0.28 -6.10 -19.19
N ALA A 121 0.45 -5.13 -20.07
CA ALA A 121 1.36 -5.24 -21.22
C ALA A 121 2.81 -5.47 -20.78
N GLY A 122 3.27 -4.76 -19.76
CA GLY A 122 4.63 -4.92 -19.21
C GLY A 122 4.88 -6.34 -18.72
N PHE A 123 4.02 -6.85 -17.84
CA PHE A 123 4.15 -8.20 -17.29
C PHE A 123 3.91 -9.30 -18.35
N ALA A 124 2.99 -9.09 -19.29
CA ALA A 124 2.77 -10.01 -20.39
C ALA A 124 4.01 -10.13 -21.29
N ASN A 125 4.65 -9.01 -21.65
CA ASN A 125 5.88 -9.00 -22.43
C ASN A 125 7.06 -9.67 -21.70
N MET A 126 7.08 -9.64 -20.39
CA MET A 126 8.02 -10.40 -19.55
C MET A 126 7.70 -11.90 -19.51
N ARG A 127 6.57 -12.34 -20.07
CA ARG A 127 6.03 -13.71 -19.94
C ARG A 127 5.84 -14.13 -18.49
N ALA A 128 5.45 -13.20 -17.66
CA ALA A 128 5.27 -13.43 -16.21
C ALA A 128 3.82 -13.75 -15.82
N LEU A 129 2.85 -13.41 -16.70
CA LEU A 129 1.43 -13.65 -16.44
C LEU A 129 1.01 -15.05 -16.92
N SER A 130 0.11 -15.67 -16.15
CA SER A 130 -0.59 -16.89 -16.60
C SER A 130 -1.36 -16.62 -17.89
N GLN A 131 -1.36 -17.60 -18.79
CA GLN A 131 -2.12 -17.59 -20.04
C GLN A 131 -3.33 -18.54 -19.98
N ASN A 132 -3.65 -19.10 -18.82
CA ASN A 132 -4.79 -19.99 -18.63
C ASN A 132 -6.11 -19.19 -18.67
N CYS A 133 -6.52 -18.77 -19.88
CA CYS A 133 -7.75 -18.01 -20.08
C CYS A 133 -8.99 -18.91 -20.16
N ASP A 134 -8.82 -20.20 -20.43
CA ASP A 134 -9.94 -21.16 -20.55
C ASP A 134 -10.54 -21.49 -19.18
N ASN A 135 -9.71 -21.49 -18.13
CA ASN A 135 -10.13 -21.71 -16.77
C ASN A 135 -9.54 -20.67 -15.81
N PRO A 136 -10.00 -19.40 -15.86
CA PRO A 136 -9.38 -18.27 -15.16
C PRO A 136 -9.45 -18.40 -13.63
N THR A 137 -10.42 -19.14 -13.09
CA THR A 137 -10.57 -19.36 -11.64
C THR A 137 -9.48 -20.27 -11.06
N GLU A 138 -8.81 -21.07 -11.89
CA GLU A 138 -7.70 -21.97 -11.52
C GLU A 138 -6.33 -21.45 -12.02
N ALA A 139 -6.28 -20.28 -12.65
CA ALA A 139 -5.05 -19.71 -13.17
C ALA A 139 -4.05 -19.35 -12.06
N SER A 140 -4.54 -18.79 -10.95
CA SER A 140 -3.70 -18.48 -9.79
C SER A 140 -3.52 -19.75 -8.93
N ARG A 141 -2.35 -20.38 -9.06
CA ARG A 141 -2.01 -21.64 -8.39
C ARG A 141 -0.58 -21.65 -7.87
N PRO A 142 -0.31 -20.86 -6.81
CA PRO A 142 1.02 -20.77 -6.20
C PRO A 142 1.51 -22.16 -5.76
N PHE A 143 2.81 -22.41 -5.96
CA PHE A 143 3.50 -23.68 -5.63
C PHE A 143 3.08 -24.90 -6.48
N ASP A 144 2.11 -24.81 -7.36
CA ASP A 144 1.76 -25.87 -8.30
C ASP A 144 2.92 -26.11 -9.28
N ALA A 145 3.19 -27.38 -9.62
CA ALA A 145 4.25 -27.78 -10.54
C ALA A 145 3.99 -27.24 -11.96
N ASP A 146 2.72 -27.20 -12.36
CA ASP A 146 2.27 -26.83 -13.71
C ASP A 146 1.82 -25.36 -13.80
N ARG A 147 2.19 -24.52 -12.82
CA ARG A 147 1.89 -23.08 -12.89
C ARG A 147 2.62 -22.44 -14.06
N ASP A 148 1.95 -21.54 -14.76
CA ASP A 148 2.45 -20.88 -15.97
C ASP A 148 2.66 -19.37 -15.83
N GLY A 149 2.50 -18.82 -14.63
CA GLY A 149 2.64 -17.39 -14.34
C GLY A 149 1.75 -16.95 -13.20
N PHE A 150 1.76 -15.67 -12.89
CA PHE A 150 0.88 -15.10 -11.88
C PHE A 150 -0.34 -14.40 -12.50
N VAL A 151 -1.36 -14.15 -11.71
CA VAL A 151 -2.53 -13.35 -12.07
C VAL A 151 -2.39 -11.98 -11.41
N LEU A 152 -2.31 -10.93 -12.22
CA LEU A 152 -2.23 -9.56 -11.71
C LEU A 152 -3.54 -9.18 -11.02
N SER A 153 -3.44 -8.70 -9.80
CA SER A 153 -4.60 -8.30 -9.00
C SER A 153 -4.35 -7.00 -8.23
N GLU A 154 -5.39 -6.50 -7.60
CA GLU A 154 -5.37 -5.30 -6.76
C GLU A 154 -5.79 -5.66 -5.35
N GLY A 155 -5.33 -4.89 -4.37
CA GLY A 155 -5.71 -5.11 -2.98
C GLY A 155 -5.04 -4.19 -2.00
N ALA A 156 -5.51 -4.27 -0.75
CA ALA A 156 -4.91 -3.58 0.38
C ALA A 156 -5.05 -4.43 1.64
N GLY A 157 -3.95 -4.53 2.40
CA GLY A 157 -3.92 -5.20 3.70
C GLY A 157 -3.19 -4.35 4.72
N MET A 158 -3.82 -4.13 5.89
CA MET A 158 -3.27 -3.29 6.95
C MET A 158 -3.31 -4.01 8.30
N LEU A 159 -2.25 -3.83 9.07
CA LEU A 159 -2.13 -4.26 10.45
C LEU A 159 -1.91 -3.04 11.35
N VAL A 160 -2.38 -3.12 12.58
CA VAL A 160 -1.90 -2.26 13.67
C VAL A 160 -0.90 -3.07 14.47
N ILE A 161 0.34 -2.59 14.52
CA ILE A 161 1.42 -3.14 15.33
C ILE A 161 1.61 -2.18 16.50
N GLU A 162 1.74 -2.72 17.70
CA GLU A 162 1.73 -1.95 18.92
C GLU A 162 2.65 -2.59 19.96
N SER A 163 3.26 -1.79 20.83
CA SER A 163 3.97 -2.35 21.96
C SER A 163 2.99 -2.95 22.97
N GLU A 164 3.36 -4.06 23.62
CA GLU A 164 2.53 -4.70 24.65
C GLU A 164 2.20 -3.72 25.78
N GLU A 165 3.18 -2.92 26.20
CA GLU A 165 2.99 -1.93 27.25
C GLU A 165 1.92 -0.89 26.89
N HIS A 166 1.92 -0.40 25.66
CA HIS A 166 0.92 0.56 25.19
C HIS A 166 -0.46 -0.10 25.07
N ALA A 167 -0.53 -1.33 24.55
CA ALA A 167 -1.77 -2.08 24.40
C ALA A 167 -2.45 -2.39 25.75
N LEU A 168 -1.66 -2.70 26.79
CA LEU A 168 -2.18 -2.99 28.13
C LEU A 168 -2.64 -1.74 28.91
N LYS A 169 -2.17 -0.56 28.52
CA LYS A 169 -2.51 0.71 29.18
C LYS A 169 -3.80 1.36 28.67
N ARG A 170 -4.27 0.98 27.50
CA ARG A 170 -5.44 1.60 26.87
C ARG A 170 -6.70 0.72 26.83
#